data_5c58cae7bd0ad8591c68c7ba13d1d7f6
#
_entry.id   5c58cae7bd0ad8591c68c7ba13d1d7f6
#
_cell.length_a   1.000
_cell.length_b   1.000
_cell.length_c   1.000
_cell.angle_alpha   90.00
_cell.angle_beta   90.00
_cell.angle_gamma   90.00
#
_symmetry.space_group_name_H-M   'P 1'
#
loop_
_entity.id
_entity.type
_entity.pdbx_description
1 polymer ?
#
loop_
_entity_poly.entity_id
_entity_poly.type
_entity_poly.pdbx_seq_one_letter_code
_entity_poly.pdbx_strand_id
1 'polypeptide(L)'
;SKKLSLFSDKTEIIPCGVNLNLFKPIDKLASRDKLGLDHNYNYVLFSSSFNNKIKNAALAKLALSNFENIILLEMKGYSREEVHLLMNAVDILIVTSHSETGPLVVKEALACNCPIISTDVGDVKELAKGVENCYIVDYDAKHIEQRIRDILSSNKKSDGRAAVKHFGLEKIATDVYSVYKRVLK
;
A
#
# COMPACT_ATOMS: atom_id res chain seq x y z
N SER A 1 13.61 11.57 10.37
CA SER A 1 13.95 12.75 9.58
C SER A 1 14.80 13.73 10.37
N LYS A 2 15.84 14.28 9.74
CA LYS A 2 16.82 15.19 10.36
C LYS A 2 16.22 16.47 11.04
N LYS A 3 15.02 16.89 10.65
CA LYS A 3 14.37 18.07 11.26
C LYS A 3 13.73 17.82 12.63
N LEU A 4 13.39 16.58 12.96
CA LEU A 4 12.82 16.22 14.26
C LEU A 4 13.88 15.95 15.34
N SER A 5 15.16 15.75 14.95
CA SER A 5 16.24 15.49 15.90
C SER A 5 16.56 16.69 16.82
N LEU A 6 16.18 17.90 16.43
CA LEU A 6 16.34 19.13 17.25
C LEU A 6 15.39 19.15 18.47
N PHE A 7 14.38 18.26 18.51
CA PHE A 7 13.39 18.16 19.59
C PHE A 7 13.34 16.75 20.19
N SER A 8 14.41 15.97 20.06
CA SER A 8 14.43 14.52 20.38
C SER A 8 13.92 14.19 21.78
N ASP A 9 14.22 15.04 22.76
CA ASP A 9 13.87 14.80 24.17
C ASP A 9 12.39 15.10 24.49
N LYS A 10 11.66 15.76 23.56
CA LYS A 10 10.27 16.16 23.73
C LYS A 10 9.33 15.65 22.62
N THR A 11 9.85 14.81 21.72
CA THR A 11 9.09 14.37 20.55
C THR A 11 9.09 12.86 20.46
N GLU A 12 7.91 12.27 20.35
CA GLU A 12 7.72 10.86 20.07
C GLU A 12 6.97 10.69 18.74
N ILE A 13 7.48 9.82 17.88
CA ILE A 13 6.86 9.53 16.57
C ILE A 13 6.01 8.26 16.71
N ILE A 14 4.70 8.43 16.59
CA ILE A 14 3.75 7.32 16.56
C ILE A 14 3.21 7.21 15.14
N PRO A 15 3.45 6.09 14.44
CA PRO A 15 2.95 5.90 13.08
C PRO A 15 1.42 5.74 13.05
N CYS A 16 0.81 6.01 11.89
CA CYS A 16 -0.61 5.71 11.68
C CYS A 16 -0.86 4.20 11.77
N GLY A 17 -1.91 3.84 12.53
CA GLY A 17 -2.35 2.47 12.68
C GLY A 17 -3.21 2.00 11.51
N VAL A 18 -3.24 0.67 11.29
CA VAL A 18 -4.11 0.01 10.31
C VAL A 18 -5.14 -0.87 11.03
N ASN A 19 -6.39 -0.87 10.52
CA ASN A 19 -7.44 -1.74 11.05
C ASN A 19 -7.24 -3.18 10.55
N LEU A 20 -6.52 -4.00 11.33
CA LEU A 20 -6.21 -5.39 11.00
C LEU A 20 -7.42 -6.33 11.08
N ASN A 21 -8.53 -5.91 11.69
CA ASN A 21 -9.78 -6.66 11.73
C ASN A 21 -10.54 -6.51 10.40
N LEU A 22 -10.51 -5.31 9.82
CA LEU A 22 -11.08 -5.04 8.50
C LEU A 22 -10.14 -5.52 7.40
N PHE A 23 -8.88 -5.01 7.36
CA PHE A 23 -7.90 -5.35 6.34
C PHE A 23 -7.24 -6.69 6.67
N LYS A 24 -7.66 -7.72 5.97
CA LYS A 24 -7.15 -9.10 6.10
C LYS A 24 -7.28 -9.83 4.76
N PRO A 25 -6.48 -10.88 4.55
CA PRO A 25 -6.62 -11.70 3.35
C PRO A 25 -7.98 -12.38 3.31
N ILE A 26 -8.64 -12.29 2.16
CA ILE A 26 -9.85 -13.03 1.79
C ILE A 26 -9.69 -13.58 0.35
N ASP A 27 -10.64 -14.38 -0.09
CA ASP A 27 -10.60 -14.96 -1.42
C ASP A 27 -10.68 -13.89 -2.52
N LYS A 28 -9.77 -14.01 -3.51
CA LYS A 28 -9.60 -13.05 -4.60
C LYS A 28 -10.78 -13.06 -5.57
N LEU A 29 -11.25 -14.26 -5.95
CA LEU A 29 -12.33 -14.38 -6.92
C LEU A 29 -13.65 -13.90 -6.31
N ALA A 30 -13.93 -14.27 -5.06
CA ALA A 30 -15.09 -13.76 -4.35
C ALA A 30 -15.05 -12.23 -4.16
N SER A 31 -13.86 -11.64 -4.02
CA SER A 31 -13.70 -10.19 -3.95
C SER A 31 -13.98 -9.53 -5.31
N ARG A 32 -13.54 -10.15 -6.41
CA ARG A 32 -13.83 -9.71 -7.78
C ARG A 32 -15.32 -9.77 -8.09
N ASP A 33 -15.98 -10.87 -7.74
CA ASP A 33 -17.44 -11.03 -7.95
C ASP A 33 -18.22 -9.90 -7.27
N LYS A 34 -17.89 -9.59 -6.01
CA LYS A 34 -18.53 -8.51 -5.26
C LYS A 34 -18.32 -7.12 -5.85
N LEU A 35 -17.21 -6.92 -6.55
CA LEU A 35 -16.86 -5.66 -7.20
C LEU A 35 -17.28 -5.61 -8.67
N GLY A 36 -17.83 -6.70 -9.22
CA GLY A 36 -18.18 -6.81 -10.65
C GLY A 36 -16.95 -6.80 -11.57
N LEU A 37 -15.80 -7.29 -11.11
CA LEU A 37 -14.56 -7.33 -11.88
C LEU A 37 -14.46 -8.64 -12.68
N ASP A 38 -14.15 -8.54 -13.98
CA ASP A 38 -13.96 -9.70 -14.86
C ASP A 38 -12.71 -10.50 -14.46
N HIS A 39 -12.84 -11.82 -14.37
CA HIS A 39 -11.75 -12.72 -13.95
C HIS A 39 -10.65 -12.90 -15.02
N ASN A 40 -10.93 -12.53 -16.26
CA ASN A 40 -10.00 -12.67 -17.39
C ASN A 40 -8.90 -11.61 -17.43
N TYR A 41 -9.03 -10.54 -16.63
CA TYR A 41 -8.05 -9.45 -16.59
C TYR A 41 -7.19 -9.51 -15.32
N ASN A 42 -5.97 -9.00 -15.44
CA ASN A 42 -5.19 -8.59 -14.29
C ASN A 42 -5.55 -7.15 -13.90
N TYR A 43 -5.48 -6.85 -12.61
CA TYR A 43 -5.82 -5.54 -12.08
C TYR A 43 -4.68 -4.94 -11.30
N VAL A 44 -4.30 -3.72 -11.64
CA VAL A 44 -3.38 -2.90 -10.88
C VAL A 44 -4.16 -1.77 -10.24
N LEU A 45 -4.10 -1.65 -8.91
CA LEU A 45 -4.77 -0.59 -8.18
C LEU A 45 -3.83 0.59 -8.01
N PHE A 46 -4.19 1.73 -8.55
CA PHE A 46 -3.48 2.98 -8.30
C PHE A 46 -3.92 3.57 -6.94
N SER A 47 -2.96 3.90 -6.11
CA SER A 47 -3.14 4.25 -4.69
C SER A 47 -3.95 5.53 -4.39
N SER A 48 -4.52 6.19 -5.41
CA SER A 48 -5.23 7.47 -5.26
C SER A 48 -6.07 7.79 -6.49
N SER A 49 -6.61 9.03 -6.54
CA SER A 49 -7.19 9.60 -7.76
C SER A 49 -6.12 9.90 -8.80
N PHE A 50 -6.42 9.62 -10.08
CA PHE A 50 -5.54 9.95 -11.22
C PHE A 50 -5.28 11.46 -11.35
N ASN A 51 -6.17 12.29 -10.84
CA ASN A 51 -6.03 13.75 -10.87
C ASN A 51 -5.08 14.31 -9.81
N ASN A 52 -4.62 13.48 -8.85
CA ASN A 52 -3.69 13.91 -7.84
C ASN A 52 -2.25 13.93 -8.39
N LYS A 53 -1.74 15.12 -8.71
CA LYS A 53 -0.40 15.29 -9.31
C LYS A 53 0.74 14.74 -8.45
N ILE A 54 0.62 14.80 -7.10
CA ILE A 54 1.64 14.27 -6.19
C ILE A 54 1.76 12.76 -6.32
N LYS A 55 0.67 12.07 -6.65
CA LYS A 55 0.62 10.62 -6.79
C LYS A 55 1.14 10.10 -8.13
N ASN A 56 1.36 10.99 -9.13
CA ASN A 56 2.04 10.71 -10.39
C ASN A 56 1.43 9.53 -11.19
N ALA A 57 0.13 9.61 -11.48
CA ALA A 57 -0.57 8.60 -12.28
C ALA A 57 0.03 8.42 -13.69
N ALA A 58 0.69 9.45 -14.23
CA ALA A 58 1.32 9.38 -15.54
C ALA A 58 2.40 8.29 -15.61
N LEU A 59 3.23 8.15 -14.56
CA LEU A 59 4.26 7.10 -14.48
C LEU A 59 3.64 5.70 -14.43
N ALA A 60 2.58 5.51 -13.62
CA ALA A 60 1.86 4.24 -13.55
C ALA A 60 1.25 3.85 -14.91
N LYS A 61 0.58 4.79 -15.59
CA LYS A 61 0.00 4.58 -16.92
C LYS A 61 1.07 4.25 -17.96
N LEU A 62 2.21 4.95 -17.94
CA LEU A 62 3.32 4.68 -18.85
C LEU A 62 3.91 3.27 -18.62
N ALA A 63 4.08 2.85 -17.38
CA ALA A 63 4.59 1.52 -17.07
C ALA A 63 3.64 0.38 -17.51
N LEU A 64 2.34 0.68 -17.64
CA LEU A 64 1.34 -0.29 -18.07
C LEU A 64 1.04 -0.25 -19.58
N SER A 65 1.63 0.67 -20.34
CA SER A 65 1.29 0.90 -21.76
C SER A 65 1.55 -0.30 -22.69
N ASN A 66 2.42 -1.23 -22.28
CA ASN A 66 2.78 -2.42 -23.05
C ASN A 66 2.02 -3.69 -22.64
N PHE A 67 0.95 -3.56 -21.82
CA PHE A 67 0.14 -4.69 -21.39
C PHE A 67 -1.28 -4.57 -21.96
N GLU A 68 -1.73 -5.61 -22.66
CA GLU A 68 -3.07 -5.66 -23.23
C GLU A 68 -4.13 -6.14 -22.23
N ASN A 69 -3.74 -7.01 -21.26
CA ASN A 69 -4.65 -7.69 -20.35
C ASN A 69 -4.57 -7.15 -18.90
N ILE A 70 -4.15 -5.89 -18.73
CA ILE A 70 -4.10 -5.25 -17.41
C ILE A 70 -5.01 -4.03 -17.38
N ILE A 71 -5.85 -3.95 -16.37
CA ILE A 71 -6.70 -2.79 -16.09
C ILE A 71 -6.12 -2.03 -14.90
N LEU A 72 -5.84 -0.74 -15.10
CA LEU A 72 -5.46 0.17 -14.01
C LEU A 72 -6.72 0.76 -13.38
N LEU A 73 -6.98 0.40 -12.14
CA LEU A 73 -8.09 0.92 -11.34
C LEU A 73 -7.66 2.14 -10.54
N GLU A 74 -8.48 3.17 -10.54
CA GLU A 74 -8.33 4.36 -9.71
C GLU A 74 -8.96 4.11 -8.33
N MET A 75 -8.22 4.36 -7.25
CA MET A 75 -8.78 4.25 -5.90
C MET A 75 -9.46 5.56 -5.49
N LYS A 76 -10.67 5.78 -5.98
CA LYS A 76 -11.47 6.97 -5.73
C LYS A 76 -12.95 6.63 -5.55
N GLY A 77 -13.57 7.18 -4.50
CA GLY A 77 -15.02 7.04 -4.29
C GLY A 77 -15.45 5.75 -3.62
N TYR A 78 -14.53 4.90 -3.18
CA TYR A 78 -14.82 3.65 -2.48
C TYR A 78 -14.93 3.84 -0.97
N SER A 79 -15.87 3.13 -0.35
CA SER A 79 -15.94 2.95 1.10
C SER A 79 -14.73 2.17 1.63
N ARG A 80 -14.53 2.15 2.93
CA ARG A 80 -13.43 1.39 3.56
C ARG A 80 -13.55 -0.12 3.31
N GLU A 81 -14.77 -0.63 3.31
CA GLU A 81 -15.11 -2.02 3.02
C GLU A 81 -14.81 -2.38 1.57
N GLU A 82 -15.14 -1.49 0.63
CA GLU A 82 -14.81 -1.70 -0.78
C GLU A 82 -13.29 -1.61 -1.03
N VAL A 83 -12.57 -0.72 -0.34
CA VAL A 83 -11.10 -0.69 -0.39
C VAL A 83 -10.52 -2.02 0.11
N HIS A 84 -11.06 -2.63 1.18
CA HIS A 84 -10.66 -3.96 1.60
C HIS A 84 -10.89 -5.01 0.51
N LEU A 85 -12.04 -4.99 -0.16
CA LEU A 85 -12.32 -5.88 -1.30
C LEU A 85 -11.33 -5.64 -2.44
N LEU A 86 -11.08 -4.38 -2.81
CA LEU A 86 -10.10 -4.02 -3.85
C LEU A 86 -8.70 -4.56 -3.54
N MET A 87 -8.19 -4.39 -2.31
CA MET A 87 -6.88 -4.91 -1.91
C MET A 87 -6.75 -6.43 -2.03
N ASN A 88 -7.87 -7.15 -2.00
CA ASN A 88 -7.90 -8.61 -2.18
C ASN A 88 -8.18 -9.03 -3.63
N ALA A 89 -8.90 -8.21 -4.41
CA ALA A 89 -9.31 -8.48 -5.78
C ALA A 89 -8.20 -8.23 -6.81
N VAL A 90 -7.35 -7.22 -6.56
CA VAL A 90 -6.29 -6.82 -7.49
C VAL A 90 -5.06 -7.70 -7.38
N ASP A 91 -4.22 -7.63 -8.40
CA ASP A 91 -2.94 -8.33 -8.46
C ASP A 91 -1.82 -7.53 -7.81
N ILE A 92 -1.86 -6.20 -7.94
CA ILE A 92 -0.81 -5.29 -7.50
C ILE A 92 -1.42 -3.98 -7.03
N LEU A 93 -0.93 -3.44 -5.90
CA LEU A 93 -1.05 -2.02 -5.56
C LEU A 93 0.17 -1.28 -6.13
N ILE A 94 -0.05 -0.20 -6.87
CA ILE A 94 1.02 0.67 -7.37
C ILE A 94 0.98 2.04 -6.70
N VAL A 95 2.15 2.47 -6.20
CA VAL A 95 2.37 3.77 -5.55
C VAL A 95 3.53 4.47 -6.26
N THR A 96 3.23 5.43 -7.14
CA THR A 96 4.23 6.19 -7.92
C THR A 96 4.41 7.61 -7.41
N SER A 97 4.06 7.86 -6.15
CA SER A 97 4.05 9.18 -5.53
C SER A 97 5.43 9.85 -5.54
N HIS A 98 5.44 11.16 -5.68
CA HIS A 98 6.65 11.98 -5.49
C HIS A 98 6.98 12.19 -4.01
N SER A 99 5.98 12.16 -3.14
CA SER A 99 6.14 12.38 -1.70
C SER A 99 4.99 11.76 -0.91
N GLU A 100 5.32 11.14 0.21
CA GLU A 100 4.42 10.63 1.23
C GLU A 100 5.06 10.82 2.61
N THR A 101 4.25 10.87 3.65
CA THR A 101 4.76 10.85 5.04
C THR A 101 4.79 9.45 5.64
N GLY A 102 3.78 8.64 5.31
CA GLY A 102 3.62 7.25 5.75
C GLY A 102 2.30 6.75 5.18
N PRO A 103 2.30 6.24 3.94
CA PRO A 103 1.07 5.97 3.21
C PRO A 103 0.28 4.81 3.85
N LEU A 104 -0.85 5.14 4.46
CA LEU A 104 -1.73 4.16 5.11
C LEU A 104 -2.17 3.04 4.15
N VAL A 105 -2.38 3.39 2.88
CA VAL A 105 -2.76 2.45 1.82
C VAL A 105 -1.76 1.30 1.66
N VAL A 106 -0.47 1.55 1.89
CA VAL A 106 0.57 0.49 1.86
C VAL A 106 0.39 -0.48 3.01
N LYS A 107 0.12 0.03 4.23
CA LYS A 107 -0.15 -0.83 5.39
C LYS A 107 -1.43 -1.66 5.21
N GLU A 108 -2.44 -1.10 4.56
CA GLU A 108 -3.69 -1.79 4.22
C GLU A 108 -3.47 -2.90 3.19
N ALA A 109 -2.68 -2.63 2.15
CA ALA A 109 -2.30 -3.63 1.16
C ALA A 109 -1.48 -4.77 1.77
N LEU A 110 -0.45 -4.44 2.57
CA LEU A 110 0.33 -5.43 3.31
C LEU A 110 -0.55 -6.27 4.24
N ALA A 111 -1.50 -5.64 4.94
CA ALA A 111 -2.45 -6.35 5.81
C ALA A 111 -3.33 -7.35 5.06
N CYS A 112 -3.59 -7.13 3.76
CA CYS A 112 -4.31 -8.02 2.86
C CYS A 112 -3.40 -8.98 2.07
N ASN A 113 -2.08 -8.97 2.29
CA ASN A 113 -1.08 -9.67 1.48
C ASN A 113 -1.16 -9.32 -0.02
N CYS A 114 -1.53 -8.07 -0.34
CA CYS A 114 -1.52 -7.56 -1.70
C CYS A 114 -0.08 -7.24 -2.12
N PRO A 115 0.42 -7.71 -3.27
CA PRO A 115 1.71 -7.31 -3.81
C PRO A 115 1.80 -5.80 -4.04
N ILE A 116 2.99 -5.22 -3.85
CA ILE A 116 3.19 -3.77 -3.91
C ILE A 116 4.37 -3.42 -4.80
N ILE A 117 4.18 -2.41 -5.65
CA ILE A 117 5.26 -1.70 -6.32
C ILE A 117 5.19 -0.24 -5.90
N SER A 118 6.24 0.29 -5.30
CA SER A 118 6.26 1.67 -4.79
C SER A 118 7.55 2.38 -5.11
N THR A 119 7.48 3.67 -5.41
CA THR A 119 8.63 4.57 -5.30
C THR A 119 9.08 4.68 -3.86
N ASP A 120 10.34 5.08 -3.62
CA ASP A 120 10.91 5.23 -2.26
C ASP A 120 10.33 6.48 -1.58
N VAL A 121 9.17 6.32 -0.95
CA VAL A 121 8.43 7.41 -0.29
C VAL A 121 7.96 7.02 1.11
N GLY A 122 7.99 7.98 2.03
CA GLY A 122 7.57 7.78 3.42
C GLY A 122 8.36 6.69 4.13
N ASP A 123 7.64 5.73 4.71
CA ASP A 123 8.17 4.55 5.42
C ASP A 123 8.04 3.26 4.60
N VAL A 124 7.74 3.35 3.29
CA VAL A 124 7.42 2.17 2.46
C VAL A 124 8.61 1.22 2.34
N LYS A 125 9.83 1.75 2.21
CA LYS A 125 11.04 0.95 2.08
C LYS A 125 11.29 0.07 3.30
N GLU A 126 11.07 0.60 4.48
CA GLU A 126 11.16 -0.14 5.74
C GLU A 126 10.07 -1.19 5.85
N LEU A 127 8.84 -0.85 5.46
CA LEU A 127 7.69 -1.76 5.48
C LEU A 127 7.83 -2.92 4.49
N ALA A 128 8.40 -2.67 3.31
CA ALA A 128 8.59 -3.65 2.25
C ALA A 128 9.83 -4.54 2.45
N LYS A 129 10.69 -4.22 3.43
CA LYS A 129 11.95 -4.93 3.63
C LYS A 129 11.74 -6.41 3.97
N GLY A 130 12.20 -7.30 3.08
CA GLY A 130 12.10 -8.76 3.24
C GLY A 130 10.70 -9.31 2.99
N VAL A 131 9.76 -8.50 2.47
CA VAL A 131 8.40 -8.93 2.13
C VAL A 131 8.37 -9.44 0.69
N GLU A 132 7.84 -10.63 0.46
CA GLU A 132 7.69 -11.20 -0.90
C GLU A 132 6.76 -10.34 -1.77
N ASN A 133 7.12 -10.17 -3.05
CA ASN A 133 6.35 -9.40 -4.04
C ASN A 133 6.08 -7.94 -3.63
N CYS A 134 6.99 -7.35 -2.85
CA CYS A 134 6.98 -5.94 -2.51
C CYS A 134 8.29 -5.29 -2.98
N TYR A 135 8.18 -4.39 -3.96
CA TYR A 135 9.34 -3.81 -4.64
C TYR A 135 9.38 -2.30 -4.48
N ILE A 136 10.56 -1.79 -4.12
CA ILE A 136 10.88 -0.36 -4.21
C ILE A 136 11.56 -0.12 -5.55
N VAL A 137 11.05 0.86 -6.28
CA VAL A 137 11.46 1.17 -7.65
C VAL A 137 11.82 2.64 -7.80
N ASP A 138 12.62 2.92 -8.81
CA ASP A 138 12.91 4.29 -9.25
C ASP A 138 11.73 4.87 -10.05
N TYR A 139 11.79 6.17 -10.35
CA TYR A 139 10.83 6.85 -11.23
C TYR A 139 11.09 6.48 -12.71
N ASP A 140 11.16 5.18 -12.99
CA ASP A 140 11.40 4.61 -14.30
C ASP A 140 10.28 3.62 -14.66
N ALA A 141 9.57 3.92 -15.74
CA ALA A 141 8.46 3.10 -16.23
C ALA A 141 8.89 1.67 -16.60
N LYS A 142 10.11 1.50 -17.15
CA LYS A 142 10.65 0.18 -17.52
C LYS A 142 10.98 -0.67 -16.29
N HIS A 143 11.54 -0.05 -15.25
CA HIS A 143 11.78 -0.74 -13.98
C HIS A 143 10.46 -1.20 -13.36
N ILE A 144 9.43 -0.34 -13.36
CA ILE A 144 8.09 -0.68 -12.89
C ILE A 144 7.48 -1.80 -13.73
N GLU A 145 7.54 -1.71 -15.07
CA GLU A 145 7.05 -2.73 -16.00
C GLU A 145 7.67 -4.10 -15.69
N GLN A 146 8.99 -4.16 -15.48
CA GLN A 146 9.66 -5.41 -15.15
C GLN A 146 9.11 -6.01 -13.85
N ARG A 147 8.91 -5.20 -12.79
CA ARG A 147 8.34 -5.69 -11.51
C ARG A 147 6.90 -6.15 -11.63
N ILE A 148 6.10 -5.52 -12.49
CA ILE A 148 4.75 -6.00 -12.80
C ILE A 148 4.83 -7.41 -13.41
N ARG A 149 5.70 -7.63 -14.39
CA ARG A 149 5.91 -8.94 -15.01
C ARG A 149 6.37 -9.99 -14.00
N ASP A 150 7.32 -9.65 -13.12
CA ASP A 150 7.83 -10.54 -12.07
C ASP A 150 6.70 -11.00 -11.14
N ILE A 151 5.86 -10.07 -10.65
CA ILE A 151 4.72 -10.39 -9.77
C ILE A 151 3.70 -11.27 -10.49
N LEU A 152 3.28 -10.89 -11.70
CA LEU A 152 2.26 -11.64 -12.44
C LEU A 152 2.74 -13.05 -12.80
N SER A 153 4.02 -13.21 -13.18
CA SER A 153 4.59 -14.51 -13.49
C SER A 153 4.74 -15.42 -12.25
N SER A 154 4.98 -14.84 -11.08
CA SER A 154 5.06 -15.61 -9.83
C SER A 154 3.72 -16.21 -9.42
N ASN A 155 2.63 -15.60 -9.82
CA ASN A 155 1.25 -15.93 -9.42
C ASN A 155 1.06 -16.11 -7.89
N LYS A 156 1.84 -15.35 -7.11
CA LYS A 156 1.84 -15.41 -5.64
C LYS A 156 1.37 -14.09 -5.06
N LYS A 157 0.68 -14.16 -3.92
CA LYS A 157 0.43 -13.02 -3.06
C LYS A 157 1.72 -12.60 -2.32
N SER A 158 1.66 -11.47 -1.65
CA SER A 158 2.66 -11.05 -0.67
C SER A 158 2.47 -11.80 0.66
N ASP A 159 3.48 -11.79 1.52
CA ASP A 159 3.44 -12.22 2.92
C ASP A 159 3.41 -11.02 3.91
N GLY A 160 3.10 -9.85 3.39
CA GLY A 160 3.22 -8.54 4.05
C GLY A 160 2.45 -8.36 5.34
N ARG A 161 1.40 -9.17 5.60
CA ARG A 161 0.61 -9.06 6.84
C ARG A 161 1.47 -9.20 8.10
N ALA A 162 2.51 -10.03 8.05
CA ALA A 162 3.43 -10.20 9.17
C ALA A 162 4.16 -8.89 9.52
N ALA A 163 4.57 -8.13 8.50
CA ALA A 163 5.31 -6.88 8.65
C ALA A 163 4.48 -5.76 9.31
N VAL A 164 3.15 -5.80 9.21
CA VAL A 164 2.27 -4.73 9.73
C VAL A 164 1.53 -5.09 11.02
N LYS A 165 1.74 -6.27 11.61
CA LYS A 165 1.06 -6.68 12.85
C LYS A 165 1.19 -5.68 13.99
N HIS A 166 2.34 -5.06 14.13
CA HIS A 166 2.63 -4.08 15.19
C HIS A 166 2.03 -2.68 14.93
N PHE A 167 1.44 -2.46 13.76
CA PHE A 167 0.69 -1.23 13.43
C PHE A 167 -0.82 -1.37 13.64
N GLY A 168 -1.31 -2.42 14.31
CA GLY A 168 -2.73 -2.57 14.63
C GLY A 168 -3.26 -1.39 15.47
N LEU A 169 -4.52 -0.97 15.22
CA LEU A 169 -5.12 0.21 15.87
C LEU A 169 -5.05 0.15 17.40
N GLU A 170 -5.25 -1.02 18.00
CA GLU A 170 -5.20 -1.20 19.47
C GLU A 170 -3.80 -0.90 20.03
N LYS A 171 -2.76 -1.37 19.34
CA LYS A 171 -1.36 -1.10 19.72
C LYS A 171 -1.06 0.39 19.61
N ILE A 172 -1.42 1.02 18.50
CA ILE A 172 -1.20 2.45 18.28
C ILE A 172 -1.97 3.29 19.30
N ALA A 173 -3.21 2.94 19.62
CA ALA A 173 -3.99 3.61 20.66
C ALA A 173 -3.30 3.52 22.04
N THR A 174 -2.74 2.36 22.37
CA THR A 174 -1.96 2.16 23.60
C THR A 174 -0.71 3.04 23.64
N ASP A 175 0.00 3.16 22.51
CA ASP A 175 1.20 4.01 22.40
C ASP A 175 0.84 5.48 22.60
N VAL A 176 -0.22 5.97 21.94
CA VAL A 176 -0.74 7.33 22.12
C VAL A 176 -1.11 7.57 23.60
N TYR A 177 -1.85 6.65 24.19
CA TYR A 177 -2.26 6.76 25.59
C TYR A 177 -1.07 6.81 26.56
N SER A 178 0.00 6.05 26.29
CA SER A 178 1.22 6.07 27.09
C SER A 178 1.93 7.42 27.03
N VAL A 179 1.92 8.09 25.88
CA VAL A 179 2.46 9.45 25.75
C VAL A 179 1.65 10.43 26.62
N TYR A 180 0.32 10.40 26.53
CA TYR A 180 -0.52 11.26 27.37
C TYR A 180 -0.26 11.05 28.86
N LYS A 181 -0.15 9.81 29.32
CA LYS A 181 0.17 9.52 30.75
C LYS A 181 1.52 10.09 31.19
N ARG A 182 2.51 10.16 30.31
CA ARG A 182 3.83 10.73 30.65
C ARG A 182 3.79 12.24 30.73
N VAL A 183 3.01 12.89 29.87
CA VAL A 183 2.93 14.35 29.79
C VAL A 183 2.08 14.94 30.93
N LEU A 184 1.10 14.17 31.44
CA LEU A 184 0.18 14.61 32.50
C LEU A 184 0.69 14.32 33.93
N LYS A 185 1.87 13.75 34.07
CA LYS A 185 2.61 13.59 35.35
C LYS A 185 3.56 14.75 35.56
#